data_d983d3a7f11ae076d90c5385f4fcfc21
#
_entry.id   d983d3a7f11ae076d90c5385f4fcfc21
#
_cell.length_a   1.000
_cell.length_b   1.000
_cell.length_c   1.000
_cell.angle_alpha   90.00
_cell.angle_beta   90.00
_cell.angle_gamma   90.00
#
_symmetry.space_group_name_H-M   'P 1'
#
loop_
_entity.id
_entity.type
_entity.pdbx_description
1 polymer ?
#
loop_
_entity_poly.entity_id
_entity_poly.type
_entity_poly.pdbx_seq_one_letter_code
_entity_poly.pdbx_strand_id
1 'polypeptide(L)'
;MAPAPRLPEHEKLGRLVARSLGLDATALQIGLNPALLADLPDIIALRREHLQGSWDDNAYLRWRYRLGRATGGFGDLWCLRAKGQLLAIIGVEELRAEHDGQTLAGGQVMDLLVRPETQESGLGIWLNQAMLARYDFTLAVGANQNSAGIVRRMFEPLPPRLTFTHPLDLAPFVRRRWPVVAGLPLAMRVANGGLALRRLALRRHRPRGLTLENTTQLDPAQAVPETRDPASVHLRHDSAYLQQRLLSNPRRPLVMRVARRDGAVVGLIAWSMEADDRGRPELHVIDWHHDNEATLLGLLHDAVREAAALRCSCVRLTLQDSASQRVAMRAGFLPSRGDEGRLCGVQSRDPGLAARLAKARWGLTDASDDSDAL
;
A
#
# COMPACT_ATOMS: atom_id res chain seq x y z
N MET A 1 -7.43 -27.56 1.18
CA MET A 1 -7.37 -26.60 2.30
C MET A 1 -8.38 -27.01 3.35
N ALA A 2 -7.97 -27.25 4.62
CA ALA A 2 -8.89 -27.56 5.69
C ALA A 2 -9.79 -26.34 5.98
N PRO A 3 -11.07 -26.52 6.37
CA PRO A 3 -11.91 -25.40 6.77
C PRO A 3 -11.31 -24.71 8.00
N ALA A 4 -11.24 -23.38 7.97
CA ALA A 4 -10.73 -22.61 9.10
C ALA A 4 -11.58 -22.84 10.36
N PRO A 5 -10.97 -22.89 11.56
CA PRO A 5 -11.70 -23.03 12.82
C PRO A 5 -12.67 -21.85 12.98
N ARG A 6 -13.93 -22.17 13.27
CA ARG A 6 -15.01 -21.18 13.40
C ARG A 6 -14.90 -20.46 14.74
N LEU A 7 -14.95 -19.13 14.70
CA LEU A 7 -15.04 -18.32 15.91
C LEU A 7 -16.51 -18.23 16.35
N PRO A 8 -16.85 -18.42 17.65
CA PRO A 8 -18.23 -18.32 18.13
C PRO A 8 -18.90 -16.99 17.80
N GLU A 9 -18.15 -15.88 17.86
CA GLU A 9 -18.64 -14.54 17.51
C GLU A 9 -18.93 -14.41 16.01
N HIS A 10 -18.12 -15.01 15.15
CA HIS A 10 -18.34 -15.05 13.70
C HIS A 10 -19.62 -15.80 13.34
N GLU A 11 -19.93 -16.90 14.04
CA GLU A 11 -21.18 -17.64 13.83
C GLU A 11 -22.41 -16.83 14.29
N LYS A 12 -22.31 -16.16 15.44
CA LYS A 12 -23.39 -15.29 15.93
C LYS A 12 -23.66 -14.15 14.95
N LEU A 13 -22.62 -13.48 14.52
CA LEU A 13 -22.74 -12.39 13.51
C LEU A 13 -23.29 -12.94 12.19
N GLY A 14 -22.81 -14.11 11.73
CA GLY A 14 -23.31 -14.75 10.52
C GLY A 14 -24.82 -15.01 10.55
N ARG A 15 -25.37 -15.46 11.68
CA ARG A 15 -26.82 -15.62 11.86
C ARG A 15 -27.58 -14.29 11.80
N LEU A 16 -27.02 -13.23 12.36
CA LEU A 16 -27.65 -11.90 12.30
C LEU A 16 -27.65 -11.35 10.88
N VAL A 17 -26.50 -11.43 10.19
CA VAL A 17 -26.37 -10.99 8.79
C VAL A 17 -27.28 -11.79 7.87
N ALA A 18 -27.31 -13.11 8.01
CA ALA A 18 -28.21 -13.97 7.22
C ALA A 18 -29.67 -13.57 7.40
N ARG A 19 -30.11 -13.36 8.64
CA ARG A 19 -31.47 -12.92 8.93
C ARG A 19 -31.80 -11.58 8.29
N SER A 20 -30.89 -10.59 8.37
CA SER A 20 -31.09 -9.27 7.77
C SER A 20 -31.19 -9.31 6.24
N LEU A 21 -30.55 -10.31 5.61
CA LEU A 21 -30.58 -10.56 4.16
C LEU A 21 -31.70 -11.51 3.72
N GLY A 22 -32.52 -12.01 4.65
CA GLY A 22 -33.54 -13.02 4.35
C GLY A 22 -32.93 -14.35 3.84
N LEU A 23 -31.78 -14.75 4.40
CA LEU A 23 -31.02 -15.94 4.06
C LEU A 23 -30.93 -16.88 5.26
N ASP A 24 -30.64 -18.14 4.99
CA ASP A 24 -30.17 -19.07 6.00
C ASP A 24 -28.67 -18.80 6.32
N ALA A 25 -28.26 -18.99 7.57
CA ALA A 25 -26.88 -18.81 7.98
C ALA A 25 -25.90 -19.71 7.21
N THR A 26 -26.33 -20.90 6.84
CA THR A 26 -25.58 -21.85 6.02
C THR A 26 -25.35 -21.31 4.61
N ALA A 27 -26.31 -20.58 4.06
CA ALA A 27 -26.22 -19.97 2.73
C ALA A 27 -25.07 -18.96 2.63
N LEU A 28 -24.78 -18.17 3.68
CA LEU A 28 -23.64 -17.28 3.70
C LEU A 28 -22.31 -18.03 3.61
N GLN A 29 -22.19 -19.13 4.35
CA GLN A 29 -20.96 -19.92 4.38
C GLN A 29 -20.71 -20.66 3.06
N ILE A 30 -21.76 -21.25 2.48
CA ILE A 30 -21.69 -21.93 1.19
C ILE A 30 -21.46 -20.94 0.07
N GLY A 31 -22.04 -19.73 0.16
CA GLY A 31 -21.95 -18.68 -0.84
C GLY A 31 -20.61 -17.94 -0.90
N LEU A 32 -19.75 -18.06 0.15
CA LEU A 32 -18.44 -17.42 0.19
C LEU A 32 -17.35 -18.32 -0.40
N ASN A 33 -16.93 -18.02 -1.61
CA ASN A 33 -15.97 -18.83 -2.36
C ASN A 33 -14.89 -17.93 -3.02
N PRO A 34 -13.68 -18.47 -3.28
CA PRO A 34 -12.71 -17.80 -4.12
C PRO A 34 -13.30 -17.52 -5.50
N ALA A 35 -13.04 -16.31 -6.02
CA ALA A 35 -13.51 -15.91 -7.34
C ALA A 35 -12.86 -16.73 -8.45
N LEU A 36 -13.64 -17.03 -9.47
CA LEU A 36 -13.21 -17.68 -10.70
C LEU A 36 -13.16 -16.65 -11.84
N LEU A 37 -12.49 -16.98 -12.94
CA LEU A 37 -12.49 -16.15 -14.14
C LEU A 37 -13.91 -15.86 -14.65
N ALA A 38 -14.82 -16.81 -14.47
CA ALA A 38 -16.23 -16.65 -14.87
C ALA A 38 -16.98 -15.59 -14.02
N ASP A 39 -16.49 -15.25 -12.85
CA ASP A 39 -17.10 -14.24 -11.97
C ASP A 39 -16.73 -12.80 -12.35
N LEU A 40 -15.70 -12.59 -13.20
CA LEU A 40 -15.19 -11.26 -13.54
C LEU A 40 -16.26 -10.29 -14.04
N PRO A 41 -17.21 -10.65 -14.92
CA PRO A 41 -18.23 -9.70 -15.37
C PRO A 41 -19.04 -9.13 -14.21
N ASP A 42 -19.48 -9.98 -13.27
CA ASP A 42 -20.26 -9.56 -12.09
C ASP A 42 -19.43 -8.74 -11.11
N ILE A 43 -18.15 -9.12 -10.93
CA ILE A 43 -17.20 -8.38 -10.08
C ILE A 43 -16.96 -6.98 -10.63
N ILE A 44 -16.73 -6.86 -11.95
CA ILE A 44 -16.53 -5.57 -12.62
C ILE A 44 -17.79 -4.72 -12.53
N ALA A 45 -18.96 -5.32 -12.69
CA ALA A 45 -20.24 -4.61 -12.52
C ALA A 45 -20.39 -4.05 -11.10
N LEU A 46 -20.12 -4.86 -10.06
CA LEU A 46 -20.17 -4.42 -8.67
C LEU A 46 -19.13 -3.33 -8.37
N ARG A 47 -17.92 -3.43 -8.91
CA ARG A 47 -16.89 -2.40 -8.74
C ARG A 47 -17.32 -1.06 -9.33
N ARG A 48 -17.97 -1.07 -10.51
CA ARG A 48 -18.47 0.15 -11.16
C ARG A 48 -19.60 0.85 -10.40
N GLU A 49 -20.34 0.13 -9.58
CA GLU A 49 -21.33 0.72 -8.67
C GLU A 49 -20.69 1.58 -7.57
N HIS A 50 -19.44 1.28 -7.20
CA HIS A 50 -18.73 1.91 -6.08
C HIS A 50 -17.59 2.83 -6.49
N LEU A 51 -16.91 2.53 -7.60
CA LEU A 51 -15.70 3.21 -8.05
C LEU A 51 -15.99 4.01 -9.32
N GLN A 52 -15.75 5.32 -9.26
CA GLN A 52 -15.83 6.19 -10.43
C GLN A 52 -14.49 6.15 -11.17
N GLY A 53 -14.50 5.85 -12.46
CA GLY A 53 -13.31 5.88 -13.31
C GLY A 53 -13.41 4.91 -14.51
N SER A 54 -12.57 5.11 -15.51
CA SER A 54 -12.42 4.25 -16.69
C SER A 54 -11.24 3.30 -16.49
N TRP A 55 -11.38 2.35 -15.59
CA TRP A 55 -10.32 1.40 -15.30
C TRP A 55 -10.44 0.16 -16.17
N ASP A 56 -9.31 -0.39 -16.63
CA ASP A 56 -9.28 -1.78 -17.10
C ASP A 56 -9.24 -2.72 -15.88
N ASP A 57 -10.41 -2.89 -15.27
CA ASP A 57 -10.56 -3.77 -14.12
C ASP A 57 -10.18 -5.22 -14.42
N ASN A 58 -10.33 -5.67 -15.67
CA ASN A 58 -10.01 -7.04 -16.03
C ASN A 58 -8.50 -7.32 -15.92
N ALA A 59 -7.66 -6.44 -16.52
CA ALA A 59 -6.21 -6.58 -16.42
C ALA A 59 -5.73 -6.46 -14.97
N TYR A 60 -6.27 -5.49 -14.23
CA TYR A 60 -5.95 -5.28 -12.83
C TYR A 60 -6.30 -6.49 -11.95
N LEU A 61 -7.52 -6.98 -12.02
CA LEU A 61 -7.99 -8.11 -11.21
C LEU A 61 -7.21 -9.39 -11.50
N ARG A 62 -6.87 -9.66 -12.78
CA ARG A 62 -6.03 -10.79 -13.18
C ARG A 62 -4.57 -10.68 -12.70
N TRP A 63 -4.06 -9.47 -12.65
CA TRP A 63 -2.72 -9.22 -12.12
C TRP A 63 -2.70 -9.35 -10.60
N ARG A 64 -3.71 -8.80 -9.92
CA ARG A 64 -3.76 -8.70 -8.46
C ARG A 64 -4.12 -10.02 -7.79
N TYR A 65 -5.08 -10.75 -8.35
CA TYR A 65 -5.67 -11.91 -7.68
C TYR A 65 -5.50 -13.20 -8.47
N ARG A 66 -5.37 -14.30 -7.71
CA ARG A 66 -5.53 -15.64 -8.24
C ARG A 66 -7.01 -15.88 -8.53
N LEU A 67 -7.38 -15.89 -9.81
CA LEU A 67 -8.74 -16.15 -10.25
C LEU A 67 -8.85 -17.60 -10.73
N GLY A 68 -9.33 -18.47 -9.86
CA GLY A 68 -9.33 -19.89 -10.10
C GLY A 68 -7.95 -20.52 -9.89
N ARG A 69 -7.49 -21.34 -10.86
CA ARG A 69 -6.17 -22.01 -10.83
C ARG A 69 -5.07 -21.24 -11.57
N ALA A 70 -5.31 -20.00 -11.92
CA ALA A 70 -4.31 -19.22 -12.63
C ALA A 70 -3.06 -19.08 -11.77
N THR A 71 -1.89 -19.29 -12.38
CA THR A 71 -0.60 -18.94 -11.79
C THR A 71 -0.46 -17.43 -11.83
N GLY A 72 -0.13 -16.83 -10.71
CA GLY A 72 0.01 -15.37 -10.57
C GLY A 72 -0.93 -14.80 -9.52
N GLY A 73 -0.83 -13.50 -9.29
CA GLY A 73 -1.57 -12.80 -8.24
C GLY A 73 -0.95 -12.96 -6.85
N PHE A 74 -1.31 -12.04 -5.95
CA PHE A 74 -0.72 -11.93 -4.61
C PHE A 74 -1.60 -12.54 -3.54
N GLY A 75 -2.84 -12.85 -3.87
CA GLY A 75 -3.82 -13.38 -2.95
C GLY A 75 -5.09 -13.78 -3.66
N ASP A 76 -6.15 -13.99 -2.89
CA ASP A 76 -7.42 -14.43 -3.39
C ASP A 76 -8.46 -13.29 -3.32
N LEU A 77 -9.28 -13.20 -4.35
CA LEU A 77 -10.52 -12.44 -4.32
C LEU A 77 -11.65 -13.41 -3.94
N TRP A 78 -12.39 -13.08 -2.90
CA TRP A 78 -13.52 -13.87 -2.43
C TRP A 78 -14.82 -13.22 -2.85
N CYS A 79 -15.73 -14.04 -3.37
CA CYS A 79 -17.07 -13.65 -3.77
C CYS A 79 -18.09 -14.25 -2.81
N LEU A 80 -19.02 -13.43 -2.33
CA LEU A 80 -20.23 -13.90 -1.67
C LEU A 80 -21.39 -13.86 -2.63
N ARG A 81 -21.96 -15.03 -2.92
CA ARG A 81 -23.15 -15.19 -3.73
C ARG A 81 -24.30 -15.75 -2.92
N ALA A 82 -25.49 -15.20 -3.12
CA ALA A 82 -26.73 -15.77 -2.60
C ALA A 82 -27.87 -15.54 -3.61
N LYS A 83 -28.79 -16.51 -3.73
CA LYS A 83 -29.93 -16.45 -4.64
C LYS A 83 -29.52 -16.10 -6.11
N GLY A 84 -28.36 -16.59 -6.54
CA GLY A 84 -27.82 -16.34 -7.90
C GLY A 84 -27.16 -14.96 -8.09
N GLN A 85 -27.12 -14.11 -7.07
CA GLN A 85 -26.54 -12.75 -7.17
C GLN A 85 -25.21 -12.66 -6.43
N LEU A 86 -24.28 -11.87 -6.96
CA LEU A 86 -23.06 -11.46 -6.25
C LEU A 86 -23.45 -10.33 -5.28
N LEU A 87 -23.35 -10.57 -3.98
CA LEU A 87 -23.69 -9.61 -2.92
C LEU A 87 -22.49 -8.80 -2.47
N ALA A 88 -21.31 -9.39 -2.45
CA ALA A 88 -20.09 -8.74 -1.99
C ALA A 88 -18.84 -9.41 -2.52
N ILE A 89 -17.74 -8.66 -2.51
CA ILE A 89 -16.39 -9.17 -2.71
C ILE A 89 -15.48 -8.69 -1.58
N ILE A 90 -14.41 -9.45 -1.33
CA ILE A 90 -13.30 -9.06 -0.46
C ILE A 90 -12.02 -9.67 -1.01
N GLY A 91 -11.02 -8.82 -1.25
CA GLY A 91 -9.67 -9.23 -1.64
C GLY A 91 -8.81 -9.45 -0.42
N VAL A 92 -7.94 -10.43 -0.48
CA VAL A 92 -6.91 -10.66 0.54
C VAL A 92 -5.59 -10.98 -0.14
N GLU A 93 -4.62 -10.11 0.02
CA GLU A 93 -3.23 -10.37 -0.36
C GLU A 93 -2.55 -11.17 0.75
N GLU A 94 -1.91 -12.28 0.40
CA GLU A 94 -1.20 -13.11 1.36
C GLU A 94 0.11 -12.46 1.76
N LEU A 95 0.34 -12.33 3.06
CA LEU A 95 1.54 -11.77 3.64
C LEU A 95 2.30 -12.84 4.44
N ARG A 96 3.61 -12.74 4.43
CA ARG A 96 4.46 -13.43 5.39
C ARG A 96 5.21 -12.37 6.19
N ALA A 97 5.06 -12.41 7.51
CA ALA A 97 5.72 -11.48 8.40
C ALA A 97 6.65 -12.20 9.36
N GLU A 98 7.75 -11.55 9.72
CA GLU A 98 8.62 -11.97 10.82
C GLU A 98 8.51 -10.97 11.95
N HIS A 99 8.27 -11.46 13.16
CA HIS A 99 8.22 -10.67 14.38
C HIS A 99 8.63 -11.53 15.57
N ASP A 100 9.52 -11.03 16.43
CA ASP A 100 10.05 -11.74 17.60
C ASP A 100 10.55 -13.16 17.29
N GLY A 101 11.22 -13.33 16.14
CA GLY A 101 11.76 -14.62 15.69
C GLY A 101 10.69 -15.63 15.22
N GLN A 102 9.44 -15.22 15.13
CA GLN A 102 8.34 -16.03 14.63
C GLN A 102 7.98 -15.62 13.20
N THR A 103 7.66 -16.62 12.36
CA THR A 103 7.05 -16.39 11.06
C THR A 103 5.54 -16.47 11.20
N LEU A 104 4.85 -15.41 10.79
CA LEU A 104 3.39 -15.28 10.88
C LEU A 104 2.79 -15.27 9.47
N ALA A 105 1.69 -15.99 9.28
CA ALA A 105 0.89 -15.91 8.08
C ALA A 105 -0.13 -14.77 8.21
N GLY A 106 0.01 -13.77 7.37
CA GLY A 106 -0.88 -12.60 7.36
C GLY A 106 -1.76 -12.52 6.13
N GLY A 107 -2.83 -11.74 6.22
CA GLY A 107 -3.67 -11.37 5.09
C GLY A 107 -3.92 -9.86 5.07
N GLN A 108 -3.53 -9.17 4.00
CA GLN A 108 -3.93 -7.78 3.82
C GLN A 108 -5.30 -7.72 3.17
N VAL A 109 -6.26 -7.15 3.89
CA VAL A 109 -7.64 -6.99 3.41
C VAL A 109 -7.75 -5.76 2.52
N MET A 110 -8.36 -5.94 1.35
CA MET A 110 -8.55 -4.90 0.36
C MET A 110 -9.80 -5.16 -0.49
N ASP A 111 -10.15 -4.23 -1.38
CA ASP A 111 -11.28 -4.38 -2.32
C ASP A 111 -12.57 -4.90 -1.64
N LEU A 112 -12.83 -4.47 -0.39
CA LEU A 112 -14.08 -4.83 0.28
C LEU A 112 -15.22 -3.98 -0.31
N LEU A 113 -16.05 -4.61 -1.10
CA LEU A 113 -17.24 -3.99 -1.69
C LEU A 113 -18.47 -4.83 -1.35
N VAL A 114 -19.52 -4.16 -0.94
CA VAL A 114 -20.80 -4.76 -0.57
C VAL A 114 -21.89 -4.00 -1.32
N ARG A 115 -22.83 -4.71 -1.94
CA ARG A 115 -23.94 -4.05 -2.66
C ARG A 115 -24.61 -3.01 -1.81
N PRO A 116 -24.99 -1.83 -2.37
CA PRO A 116 -25.56 -0.73 -1.62
C PRO A 116 -26.76 -1.15 -0.74
N GLU A 117 -27.65 -1.97 -1.27
CA GLU A 117 -28.84 -2.46 -0.59
C GLU A 117 -28.55 -3.42 0.59
N THR A 118 -27.31 -3.88 0.73
CA THR A 118 -26.90 -4.81 1.80
C THR A 118 -25.87 -4.20 2.77
N GLN A 119 -25.47 -2.95 2.59
CA GLN A 119 -24.38 -2.33 3.37
C GLN A 119 -24.70 -2.26 4.88
N GLU A 120 -25.96 -2.01 5.26
CA GLU A 120 -26.37 -1.91 6.67
C GLU A 120 -26.54 -3.27 7.37
N SER A 121 -26.44 -4.37 6.64
CA SER A 121 -26.61 -5.73 7.18
C SER A 121 -25.49 -6.19 8.11
N GLY A 122 -24.35 -5.47 8.15
CA GLY A 122 -23.12 -5.92 8.82
C GLY A 122 -22.29 -6.92 8.00
N LEU A 123 -22.63 -7.10 6.72
CA LEU A 123 -21.96 -8.06 5.82
C LEU A 123 -20.46 -7.80 5.68
N GLY A 124 -20.05 -6.53 5.57
CA GLY A 124 -18.63 -6.16 5.49
C GLY A 124 -17.84 -6.57 6.74
N ILE A 125 -18.44 -6.47 7.92
CA ILE A 125 -17.82 -6.92 9.19
C ILE A 125 -17.68 -8.44 9.19
N TRP A 126 -18.73 -9.14 8.79
CA TRP A 126 -18.72 -10.62 8.72
C TRP A 126 -17.66 -11.15 7.74
N LEU A 127 -17.51 -10.51 6.56
CA LEU A 127 -16.48 -10.86 5.59
C LEU A 127 -15.07 -10.67 6.16
N ASN A 128 -14.80 -9.55 6.83
CA ASN A 128 -13.50 -9.33 7.48
C ASN A 128 -13.21 -10.42 8.53
N GLN A 129 -14.18 -10.80 9.36
CA GLN A 129 -14.00 -11.88 10.33
C GLN A 129 -13.80 -13.24 9.65
N ALA A 130 -14.46 -13.49 8.51
CA ALA A 130 -14.26 -14.71 7.73
C ALA A 130 -12.83 -14.79 7.18
N MET A 131 -12.24 -13.67 6.78
CA MET A 131 -10.84 -13.63 6.35
C MET A 131 -9.88 -13.78 7.53
N LEU A 132 -10.13 -13.10 8.66
CA LEU A 132 -9.33 -13.24 9.87
C LEU A 132 -9.22 -14.70 10.34
N ALA A 133 -10.28 -15.50 10.15
CA ALA A 133 -10.25 -16.90 10.50
C ALA A 133 -9.23 -17.75 9.73
N ARG A 134 -8.63 -17.22 8.66
CA ARG A 134 -7.69 -17.93 7.76
C ARG A 134 -6.23 -17.62 8.02
N TYR A 135 -5.93 -16.57 8.78
CA TYR A 135 -4.59 -16.03 9.00
C TYR A 135 -4.30 -15.86 10.48
N ASP A 136 -3.04 -15.76 10.86
CA ASP A 136 -2.63 -15.38 12.22
C ASP A 136 -2.99 -13.94 12.52
N PHE A 137 -2.90 -13.08 11.51
CA PHE A 137 -3.33 -11.69 11.57
C PHE A 137 -3.89 -11.21 10.23
N THR A 138 -4.70 -10.15 10.28
CA THR A 138 -5.07 -9.38 9.09
C THR A 138 -4.62 -7.93 9.23
N LEU A 139 -4.27 -7.32 8.11
CA LEU A 139 -3.78 -5.95 7.99
C LEU A 139 -4.73 -5.15 7.10
N ALA A 140 -5.10 -3.95 7.53
CA ALA A 140 -5.79 -2.96 6.72
C ALA A 140 -4.87 -1.76 6.53
N VAL A 141 -4.60 -1.37 5.28
CA VAL A 141 -3.70 -0.25 4.95
C VAL A 141 -4.40 0.72 4.02
N GLY A 142 -4.40 2.00 4.38
CA GLY A 142 -4.95 3.04 3.52
C GLY A 142 -6.48 3.10 3.46
N ALA A 143 -7.17 2.69 4.53
CA ALA A 143 -8.64 2.70 4.58
C ALA A 143 -9.22 4.07 4.17
N ASN A 144 -10.14 4.05 3.21
CA ASN A 144 -10.90 5.21 2.77
C ASN A 144 -12.05 5.54 3.74
N GLN A 145 -12.77 6.64 3.50
CA GLN A 145 -13.86 7.08 4.37
C GLN A 145 -14.96 6.02 4.57
N ASN A 146 -15.25 5.21 3.55
CA ASN A 146 -16.30 4.18 3.62
C ASN A 146 -15.88 2.98 4.47
N SER A 147 -14.60 2.59 4.42
CA SER A 147 -14.06 1.47 5.19
C SER A 147 -13.50 1.88 6.57
N ALA A 148 -13.25 3.16 6.79
CA ALA A 148 -12.67 3.67 8.04
C ALA A 148 -13.48 3.28 9.30
N GLY A 149 -14.81 3.24 9.20
CA GLY A 149 -15.68 2.81 10.29
C GLY A 149 -15.46 1.35 10.70
N ILE A 150 -15.25 0.47 9.74
CA ILE A 150 -14.94 -0.95 9.98
C ILE A 150 -13.55 -1.08 10.61
N VAL A 151 -12.55 -0.41 10.02
CA VAL A 151 -11.16 -0.48 10.52
C VAL A 151 -11.06 0.02 11.95
N ARG A 152 -11.63 1.19 12.26
CA ARG A 152 -11.62 1.73 13.64
C ARG A 152 -12.32 0.85 14.68
N ARG A 153 -13.29 0.04 14.25
CA ARG A 153 -14.08 -0.83 15.15
C ARG A 153 -13.44 -2.19 15.37
N MET A 154 -12.75 -2.71 14.35
CA MET A 154 -12.30 -4.11 14.33
C MET A 154 -10.80 -4.29 14.49
N PHE A 155 -10.01 -3.26 14.15
CA PHE A 155 -8.56 -3.37 14.10
C PHE A 155 -7.91 -2.56 15.22
N GLU A 156 -6.86 -3.09 15.80
CA GLU A 156 -5.94 -2.32 16.64
C GLU A 156 -5.24 -1.28 15.76
N PRO A 157 -5.23 0.01 16.16
CA PRO A 157 -4.68 1.06 15.33
C PRO A 157 -3.17 0.93 15.21
N LEU A 158 -2.66 1.08 14.00
CA LEU A 158 -1.25 1.30 13.71
C LEU A 158 -0.98 2.81 13.59
N PRO A 159 0.29 3.26 13.79
CA PRO A 159 0.65 4.63 13.46
C PRO A 159 0.23 4.99 12.05
N PRO A 160 -0.30 6.20 11.81
CA PRO A 160 -0.73 6.61 10.48
C PRO A 160 0.48 6.74 9.55
N ARG A 161 0.24 6.49 8.26
CA ARG A 161 1.22 6.72 7.21
C ARG A 161 1.13 8.18 6.78
N LEU A 162 2.21 8.93 6.97
CA LEU A 162 2.27 10.36 6.69
C LEU A 162 2.96 10.63 5.35
N THR A 163 2.43 11.57 4.59
CA THR A 163 3.03 12.01 3.33
C THR A 163 4.18 12.99 3.60
N PHE A 164 5.31 12.72 2.98
CA PHE A 164 6.49 13.59 2.97
C PHE A 164 6.75 14.09 1.55
N THR A 165 7.11 15.34 1.44
CA THR A 165 7.35 16.00 0.15
C THR A 165 8.70 16.67 0.12
N HIS A 166 9.50 16.41 -0.92
CA HIS A 166 10.69 17.19 -1.25
C HIS A 166 10.35 18.16 -2.38
N PRO A 167 10.18 19.47 -2.13
CA PRO A 167 9.84 20.43 -3.17
C PRO A 167 11.02 20.67 -4.10
N LEU A 168 10.77 20.71 -5.40
CA LEU A 168 11.72 21.07 -6.45
C LEU A 168 11.35 22.39 -7.10
N ASP A 169 10.05 22.71 -7.11
CA ASP A 169 9.48 23.99 -7.49
C ASP A 169 8.51 24.44 -6.38
N LEU A 170 8.68 25.68 -5.90
CA LEU A 170 7.79 26.25 -4.88
C LEU A 170 6.50 26.85 -5.44
N ALA A 171 6.42 27.08 -6.74
CA ALA A 171 5.27 27.74 -7.35
C ALA A 171 3.93 27.05 -7.01
N PRO A 172 3.80 25.72 -7.02
CA PRO A 172 2.55 25.04 -6.62
C PRO A 172 2.13 25.35 -5.19
N PHE A 173 3.11 25.26 -4.26
CA PHE A 173 2.88 25.41 -2.83
C PHE A 173 2.57 26.86 -2.44
N VAL A 174 3.31 27.82 -3.01
CA VAL A 174 3.09 29.27 -2.81
C VAL A 174 1.75 29.68 -3.36
N ARG A 175 1.38 29.19 -4.55
CA ARG A 175 0.12 29.55 -5.21
C ARG A 175 -1.11 29.06 -4.43
N ARG A 176 -1.02 27.89 -3.83
CA ARG A 176 -2.11 27.36 -2.99
C ARG A 176 -2.34 28.22 -1.75
N ARG A 177 -1.28 28.83 -1.19
CA ARG A 177 -1.35 29.60 0.06
C ARG A 177 -1.36 31.12 -0.15
N TRP A 178 -0.62 31.60 -1.14
CA TRP A 178 -0.43 33.03 -1.46
C TRP A 178 -0.43 33.23 -2.98
N PRO A 179 -1.61 33.21 -3.61
CA PRO A 179 -1.71 33.28 -5.09
C PRO A 179 -1.09 34.52 -5.69
N VAL A 180 -1.17 35.69 -4.99
CA VAL A 180 -0.57 36.93 -5.42
C VAL A 180 0.96 36.84 -5.50
N VAL A 181 1.61 36.26 -4.48
CA VAL A 181 3.06 36.07 -4.44
C VAL A 181 3.53 35.12 -5.55
N ALA A 182 2.75 34.06 -5.81
CA ALA A 182 3.05 33.14 -6.89
C ALA A 182 3.00 33.78 -8.28
N GLY A 183 2.31 34.91 -8.42
CA GLY A 183 2.26 35.72 -9.64
C GLY A 183 3.49 36.63 -9.85
N LEU A 184 4.44 36.72 -8.89
CA LEU A 184 5.65 37.54 -8.98
C LEU A 184 6.84 36.68 -9.47
N PRO A 185 7.24 36.78 -10.76
CA PRO A 185 8.26 35.90 -11.36
C PRO A 185 9.62 35.98 -10.65
N LEU A 186 10.01 37.19 -10.21
CA LEU A 186 11.29 37.40 -9.53
C LEU A 186 11.31 36.73 -8.14
N ALA A 187 10.23 36.88 -7.36
CA ALA A 187 10.11 36.25 -6.06
C ALA A 187 10.19 34.71 -6.18
N MET A 188 9.53 34.14 -7.18
CA MET A 188 9.57 32.70 -7.43
C MET A 188 10.95 32.21 -7.90
N ARG A 189 11.68 33.00 -8.73
CA ARG A 189 13.06 32.69 -9.11
C ARG A 189 13.99 32.66 -7.90
N VAL A 190 13.91 33.66 -7.03
CA VAL A 190 14.70 33.71 -5.79
C VAL A 190 14.38 32.53 -4.87
N ALA A 191 13.10 32.25 -4.66
CA ALA A 191 12.66 31.12 -3.84
C ALA A 191 13.15 29.78 -4.38
N ASN A 192 13.01 29.52 -5.68
CA ASN A 192 13.50 28.31 -6.33
C ASN A 192 15.04 28.25 -6.37
N GLY A 193 15.73 29.41 -6.45
CA GLY A 193 17.19 29.49 -6.25
C GLY A 193 17.61 29.01 -4.86
N GLY A 194 16.88 29.43 -3.83
CA GLY A 194 17.07 28.92 -2.45
C GLY A 194 16.89 27.41 -2.32
N LEU A 195 15.89 26.83 -2.98
CA LEU A 195 15.72 25.37 -3.05
C LEU A 195 16.90 24.68 -3.74
N ALA A 196 17.41 25.26 -4.82
CA ALA A 196 18.56 24.71 -5.54
C ALA A 196 19.82 24.72 -4.65
N LEU A 197 20.08 25.80 -3.94
CA LEU A 197 21.19 25.89 -2.97
C LEU A 197 21.01 24.88 -1.82
N ARG A 198 19.81 24.75 -1.27
CA ARG A 198 19.51 23.73 -0.25
C ARG A 198 19.81 22.33 -0.77
N ARG A 199 19.39 21.99 -1.99
CA ARG A 199 19.69 20.67 -2.60
C ARG A 199 21.19 20.45 -2.75
N LEU A 200 21.94 21.47 -3.14
CA LEU A 200 23.40 21.38 -3.25
C LEU A 200 24.05 21.11 -1.89
N ALA A 201 23.58 21.79 -0.84
CA ALA A 201 24.05 21.55 0.53
C ALA A 201 23.73 20.12 1.01
N LEU A 202 22.53 19.59 0.73
CA LEU A 202 22.13 18.25 1.09
C LEU A 202 22.93 17.15 0.36
N ARG A 203 23.44 17.42 -0.86
CA ARG A 203 24.33 16.49 -1.59
C ARG A 203 25.60 16.11 -0.81
N ARG A 204 26.05 16.96 0.11
CA ARG A 204 27.21 16.66 0.97
C ARG A 204 26.98 15.46 1.90
N HIS A 205 25.72 15.15 2.17
CA HIS A 205 25.33 14.00 3.01
C HIS A 205 25.10 12.72 2.20
N ARG A 206 25.31 12.77 0.87
CA ARG A 206 25.13 11.58 0.03
C ARG A 206 26.17 10.51 0.40
N PRO A 207 25.73 9.27 0.67
CA PRO A 207 26.65 8.16 0.92
C PRO A 207 27.57 7.92 -0.29
N ARG A 208 28.82 7.62 0.00
CA ARG A 208 29.81 7.24 -1.03
C ARG A 208 29.75 5.74 -1.31
N GLY A 209 30.23 5.32 -2.49
CA GLY A 209 30.36 3.90 -2.84
C GLY A 209 29.02 3.21 -3.20
N LEU A 210 27.94 3.97 -3.44
CA LEU A 210 26.72 3.42 -4.00
C LEU A 210 26.65 3.69 -5.51
N THR A 211 26.51 2.61 -6.28
CA THR A 211 26.11 2.67 -7.70
C THR A 211 24.63 2.38 -7.79
N LEU A 212 23.91 3.13 -8.65
CA LEU A 212 22.47 2.97 -8.85
C LEU A 212 22.19 2.74 -10.33
N GLU A 213 21.49 1.66 -10.61
CA GLU A 213 21.22 1.18 -11.95
C GLU A 213 19.71 0.98 -12.12
N ASN A 214 19.18 1.40 -13.28
CA ASN A 214 17.80 1.06 -13.64
C ASN A 214 17.71 -0.44 -13.88
N THR A 215 16.62 -1.04 -13.42
CA THR A 215 16.31 -2.43 -13.73
C THR A 215 14.87 -2.58 -14.19
N THR A 216 14.66 -3.44 -15.17
CA THR A 216 13.34 -3.88 -15.62
C THR A 216 13.06 -5.32 -15.20
N GLN A 217 14.06 -5.98 -14.60
CA GLN A 217 13.95 -7.35 -14.16
C GLN A 217 14.79 -7.56 -12.90
N LEU A 218 14.22 -8.24 -11.91
CA LEU A 218 14.91 -8.70 -10.72
C LEU A 218 15.32 -10.16 -10.90
N ASP A 219 16.54 -10.51 -10.48
CA ASP A 219 16.96 -11.89 -10.40
C ASP A 219 16.19 -12.60 -9.28
N PRO A 220 15.41 -13.68 -9.56
CA PRO A 220 14.66 -14.40 -8.55
C PRO A 220 15.56 -15.00 -7.44
N ALA A 221 16.81 -15.28 -7.73
CA ALA A 221 17.76 -15.80 -6.75
C ALA A 221 18.35 -14.70 -5.85
N GLN A 222 18.13 -13.43 -6.18
CA GLN A 222 18.67 -12.32 -5.43
C GLN A 222 17.85 -12.05 -4.17
N ALA A 223 18.53 -12.05 -3.01
CA ALA A 223 17.89 -11.62 -1.77
C ALA A 223 17.53 -10.13 -1.81
N VAL A 224 16.32 -9.81 -1.36
CA VAL A 224 15.89 -8.42 -1.17
C VAL A 224 16.59 -7.88 0.09
N PRO A 225 17.27 -6.73 -0.01
CA PRO A 225 17.93 -6.14 1.16
C PRO A 225 16.90 -5.70 2.20
N GLU A 226 17.11 -6.09 3.44
CA GLU A 226 16.22 -5.73 4.56
C GLU A 226 17.05 -5.25 5.75
N THR A 227 16.57 -4.19 6.39
CA THR A 227 17.09 -3.76 7.69
C THR A 227 16.42 -4.62 8.77
N ARG A 228 17.19 -5.50 9.40
CA ARG A 228 16.68 -6.35 10.49
C ARG A 228 16.67 -5.57 11.80
N ASP A 229 15.49 -5.22 12.26
CA ASP A 229 15.24 -4.63 13.56
C ASP A 229 14.27 -5.54 14.33
N PRO A 230 14.70 -6.15 15.46
CA PRO A 230 13.88 -7.07 16.23
C PRO A 230 12.53 -6.48 16.68
N ALA A 231 12.48 -5.16 16.90
CA ALA A 231 11.24 -4.47 17.31
C ALA A 231 10.30 -4.14 16.15
N SER A 232 10.66 -4.55 14.93
CA SER A 232 9.85 -4.29 13.73
C SER A 232 9.15 -5.56 13.27
N VAL A 233 8.02 -5.38 12.60
CA VAL A 233 7.40 -6.41 11.78
C VAL A 233 7.99 -6.30 10.38
N HIS A 234 8.63 -7.36 9.94
CA HIS A 234 9.23 -7.46 8.62
C HIS A 234 8.30 -8.22 7.69
N LEU A 235 7.71 -7.54 6.72
CA LEU A 235 6.99 -8.21 5.63
C LEU A 235 8.02 -8.83 4.67
N ARG A 236 7.95 -10.13 4.48
CA ARG A 236 8.87 -10.83 3.56
C ARG A 236 8.40 -10.64 2.13
N HIS A 237 9.17 -9.86 1.40
CA HIS A 237 9.03 -9.70 -0.04
C HIS A 237 10.23 -10.36 -0.72
N ASP A 238 9.99 -11.36 -1.57
CA ASP A 238 11.03 -11.89 -2.44
C ASP A 238 11.10 -11.14 -3.77
N SER A 239 12.15 -11.39 -4.53
CA SER A 239 12.36 -10.74 -5.84
C SER A 239 11.23 -11.03 -6.83
N ALA A 240 10.61 -12.22 -6.76
CA ALA A 240 9.51 -12.59 -7.63
C ALA A 240 8.24 -11.77 -7.28
N TYR A 241 7.95 -11.61 -5.98
CA TYR A 241 6.88 -10.73 -5.52
C TYR A 241 7.09 -9.29 -6.00
N LEU A 242 8.29 -8.72 -5.78
CA LEU A 242 8.57 -7.35 -6.19
C LEU A 242 8.55 -7.16 -7.71
N GLN A 243 9.04 -8.14 -8.47
CA GLN A 243 8.95 -8.14 -9.93
C GLN A 243 7.49 -8.05 -10.39
N GLN A 244 6.65 -8.89 -9.86
CA GLN A 244 5.23 -8.91 -10.22
C GLN A 244 4.49 -7.69 -9.69
N ARG A 245 4.72 -7.32 -8.42
CA ARG A 245 4.01 -6.24 -7.74
C ARG A 245 4.33 -4.85 -8.28
N LEU A 246 5.60 -4.62 -8.62
CA LEU A 246 6.07 -3.30 -9.02
C LEU A 246 6.27 -3.20 -10.53
N LEU A 247 6.94 -4.15 -11.16
CA LEU A 247 7.33 -4.02 -12.56
C LEU A 247 6.27 -4.57 -13.54
N SER A 248 5.36 -5.43 -13.08
CA SER A 248 4.29 -5.98 -13.91
C SER A 248 2.91 -5.35 -13.65
N ASN A 249 2.86 -4.23 -12.93
CA ASN A 249 1.61 -3.54 -12.64
C ASN A 249 1.00 -2.96 -13.93
N PRO A 250 -0.22 -3.39 -14.35
CA PRO A 250 -0.81 -2.97 -15.62
C PRO A 250 -1.34 -1.53 -15.61
N ARG A 251 -1.54 -0.95 -14.42
CA ARG A 251 -2.11 0.40 -14.26
C ARG A 251 -1.06 1.48 -14.09
N ARG A 252 0.09 1.12 -13.50
CA ARG A 252 1.08 2.10 -13.08
C ARG A 252 2.48 1.65 -13.52
N PRO A 253 3.00 2.16 -14.63
CA PRO A 253 4.38 1.88 -15.00
C PRO A 253 5.32 2.44 -13.94
N LEU A 254 6.12 1.58 -13.35
CA LEU A 254 7.11 1.95 -12.34
C LEU A 254 8.52 1.89 -12.92
N VAL A 255 9.34 2.83 -12.48
CA VAL A 255 10.78 2.77 -12.67
C VAL A 255 11.39 2.22 -11.40
N MET A 256 12.21 1.19 -11.51
CA MET A 256 12.95 0.61 -10.39
C MET A 256 14.44 0.83 -10.55
N ARG A 257 15.11 1.18 -9.46
CA ARG A 257 16.58 1.21 -9.37
C ARG A 257 17.09 0.31 -8.26
N VAL A 258 18.19 -0.35 -8.57
CA VAL A 258 18.92 -1.18 -7.63
C VAL A 258 20.18 -0.43 -7.21
N ALA A 259 20.42 -0.38 -5.89
CA ALA A 259 21.66 0.15 -5.32
C ALA A 259 22.63 -0.98 -5.03
N ARG A 260 23.87 -0.82 -5.52
CA ARG A 260 24.97 -1.77 -5.27
C ARG A 260 26.10 -1.11 -4.49
N ARG A 261 26.74 -1.89 -3.65
CA ARG A 261 27.97 -1.55 -2.94
C ARG A 261 28.94 -2.75 -3.11
N ASP A 262 30.10 -2.49 -3.68
CA ASP A 262 31.10 -3.54 -3.95
C ASP A 262 30.51 -4.74 -4.72
N GLY A 263 29.62 -4.46 -5.70
CA GLY A 263 28.93 -5.46 -6.50
C GLY A 263 27.69 -6.09 -5.85
N ALA A 264 27.56 -6.06 -4.52
CA ALA A 264 26.41 -6.61 -3.81
C ALA A 264 25.21 -5.65 -3.86
N VAL A 265 24.00 -6.19 -4.01
CA VAL A 265 22.76 -5.40 -3.89
C VAL A 265 22.49 -5.08 -2.44
N VAL A 266 22.44 -3.79 -2.12
CA VAL A 266 22.23 -3.26 -0.77
C VAL A 266 20.93 -2.48 -0.62
N GLY A 267 20.25 -2.18 -1.73
CA GLY A 267 18.96 -1.50 -1.70
C GLY A 267 18.27 -1.49 -3.05
N LEU A 268 17.01 -1.18 -3.04
CA LEU A 268 16.20 -0.89 -4.23
C LEU A 268 15.18 0.20 -3.91
N ILE A 269 14.75 0.91 -4.94
CA ILE A 269 13.71 1.94 -4.85
C ILE A 269 12.88 1.91 -6.14
N ALA A 270 11.57 2.02 -6.00
CA ALA A 270 10.64 2.10 -7.11
C ALA A 270 9.80 3.38 -7.02
N TRP A 271 9.55 4.00 -8.16
CA TRP A 271 8.69 5.19 -8.25
C TRP A 271 7.86 5.20 -9.52
N SER A 272 6.77 5.96 -9.47
CA SER A 272 5.97 6.34 -10.63
C SER A 272 6.09 7.83 -10.91
N MET A 273 5.69 8.20 -12.11
CA MET A 273 5.48 9.59 -12.51
C MET A 273 3.98 9.87 -12.55
N GLU A 274 3.55 10.90 -11.87
CA GLU A 274 2.18 11.37 -11.87
C GLU A 274 2.13 12.83 -12.30
N ALA A 275 0.95 13.32 -12.68
CA ALA A 275 0.74 14.71 -12.97
C ALA A 275 0.01 15.38 -11.82
N ASP A 276 0.45 16.58 -11.42
CA ASP A 276 -0.32 17.43 -10.52
C ASP A 276 -1.60 17.94 -11.23
N ASP A 277 -2.46 18.63 -10.48
CA ASP A 277 -3.73 19.23 -10.98
C ASP A 277 -3.56 20.12 -12.23
N ARG A 278 -2.34 20.41 -12.65
CA ARG A 278 -1.97 21.24 -13.81
C ARG A 278 -1.17 20.52 -14.86
N GLY A 279 -1.08 19.21 -14.76
CA GLY A 279 -0.32 18.39 -15.70
C GLY A 279 1.20 18.47 -15.54
N ARG A 280 1.75 19.01 -14.42
CA ARG A 280 3.19 19.00 -14.18
C ARG A 280 3.62 17.71 -13.53
N PRO A 281 4.76 17.16 -13.93
CA PRO A 281 5.20 15.88 -13.40
C PRO A 281 5.57 15.98 -11.91
N GLU A 282 5.16 14.98 -11.15
CA GLU A 282 5.57 14.69 -9.78
C GLU A 282 6.15 13.28 -9.73
N LEU A 283 7.20 13.05 -8.96
CA LEU A 283 7.76 11.73 -8.74
C LEU A 283 7.22 11.19 -7.42
N HIS A 284 6.54 10.04 -7.48
CA HIS A 284 6.02 9.35 -6.31
C HIS A 284 6.85 8.10 -6.03
N VAL A 285 7.56 8.08 -4.92
CA VAL A 285 8.26 6.89 -4.43
C VAL A 285 7.22 5.94 -3.87
N ILE A 286 7.12 4.76 -4.47
CA ILE A 286 6.11 3.74 -4.17
C ILE A 286 6.64 2.71 -3.18
N ASP A 287 7.91 2.30 -3.36
CA ASP A 287 8.52 1.27 -2.54
C ASP A 287 10.03 1.43 -2.42
N TRP A 288 10.60 0.92 -1.33
CA TRP A 288 12.04 0.87 -1.11
C TRP A 288 12.42 -0.25 -0.15
N HIS A 289 13.59 -0.82 -0.38
CA HIS A 289 14.22 -1.80 0.50
C HIS A 289 15.69 -1.42 0.69
N HIS A 290 16.25 -1.66 1.86
CA HIS A 290 17.62 -1.26 2.17
C HIS A 290 18.23 -2.07 3.30
N ASP A 291 19.54 -2.22 3.28
CA ASP A 291 20.31 -2.87 4.33
C ASP A 291 20.56 -1.96 5.56
N ASN A 292 20.57 -0.63 5.36
CA ASN A 292 20.80 0.35 6.44
C ASN A 292 20.31 1.76 6.05
N GLU A 293 20.26 2.66 7.03
CA GLU A 293 19.82 4.06 6.85
C GLU A 293 20.64 4.85 5.82
N ALA A 294 21.94 4.58 5.71
CA ALA A 294 22.78 5.28 4.73
C ALA A 294 22.38 4.90 3.30
N THR A 295 22.04 3.64 3.06
CA THR A 295 21.53 3.19 1.77
C THR A 295 20.20 3.86 1.45
N LEU A 296 19.24 3.89 2.39
CA LEU A 296 17.97 4.62 2.19
C LEU A 296 18.20 6.09 1.87
N LEU A 297 19.10 6.76 2.60
CA LEU A 297 19.46 8.15 2.30
C LEU A 297 19.98 8.31 0.87
N GLY A 298 20.82 7.38 0.42
CA GLY A 298 21.34 7.36 -0.95
C GLY A 298 20.27 7.18 -2.02
N LEU A 299 19.32 6.27 -1.79
CA LEU A 299 18.15 6.02 -2.65
C LEU A 299 17.27 7.26 -2.77
N LEU A 300 16.95 7.92 -1.64
CA LEU A 300 16.13 9.13 -1.63
C LEU A 300 16.83 10.30 -2.34
N HIS A 301 18.14 10.48 -2.15
CA HIS A 301 18.90 11.49 -2.90
C HIS A 301 18.90 11.23 -4.40
N ASP A 302 18.92 9.95 -4.79
CA ASP A 302 18.85 9.57 -6.19
C ASP A 302 17.49 9.89 -6.81
N ALA A 303 16.39 9.54 -6.11
CA ALA A 303 15.04 9.91 -6.53
C ALA A 303 14.87 11.42 -6.71
N VAL A 304 15.40 12.23 -5.77
CA VAL A 304 15.39 13.71 -5.87
C VAL A 304 16.22 14.19 -7.06
N ARG A 305 17.37 13.58 -7.35
CA ARG A 305 18.20 13.92 -8.52
C ARG A 305 17.46 13.64 -9.82
N GLU A 306 16.84 12.46 -9.91
CA GLU A 306 16.07 12.05 -11.09
C GLU A 306 14.88 12.96 -11.32
N ALA A 307 14.09 13.23 -10.29
CA ALA A 307 12.96 14.15 -10.36
C ALA A 307 13.38 15.56 -10.82
N ALA A 308 14.55 16.03 -10.37
CA ALA A 308 15.08 17.31 -10.81
C ALA A 308 15.50 17.29 -12.30
N ALA A 309 16.08 16.18 -12.79
CA ALA A 309 16.42 16.00 -14.19
C ALA A 309 15.17 15.94 -15.08
N LEU A 310 14.10 15.30 -14.60
CA LEU A 310 12.80 15.21 -15.26
C LEU A 310 11.93 16.47 -15.08
N ARG A 311 12.44 17.51 -14.42
CA ARG A 311 11.74 18.77 -14.15
C ARG A 311 10.43 18.59 -13.36
N CYS A 312 10.40 17.63 -12.47
CA CYS A 312 9.26 17.44 -11.57
C CYS A 312 9.07 18.62 -10.63
N SER A 313 7.85 18.86 -10.20
CA SER A 313 7.52 19.88 -9.20
C SER A 313 7.96 19.46 -7.79
N CYS A 314 7.90 18.17 -7.48
CA CYS A 314 8.32 17.60 -6.20
C CYS A 314 8.60 16.09 -6.30
N VAL A 315 9.16 15.54 -5.20
CA VAL A 315 9.16 14.11 -4.92
C VAL A 315 8.26 13.87 -3.71
N ARG A 316 7.39 12.87 -3.78
CA ARG A 316 6.52 12.45 -2.68
C ARG A 316 6.83 11.02 -2.27
N LEU A 317 6.64 10.74 -0.99
CA LEU A 317 6.61 9.39 -0.43
C LEU A 317 5.77 9.37 0.83
N THR A 318 5.26 8.21 1.19
CA THR A 318 4.44 8.02 2.39
C THR A 318 5.18 7.12 3.37
N LEU A 319 5.37 7.57 4.61
CA LEU A 319 6.18 6.92 5.63
C LEU A 319 5.37 6.67 6.90
N GLN A 320 5.56 5.50 7.49
CA GLN A 320 4.96 5.15 8.76
C GLN A 320 5.98 5.16 9.90
N ASP A 321 7.11 4.47 9.72
CA ASP A 321 8.10 4.33 10.77
C ASP A 321 8.95 5.60 10.98
N SER A 322 9.26 5.89 12.24
CA SER A 322 9.99 7.10 12.63
C SER A 322 11.47 7.10 12.18
N ALA A 323 12.07 5.93 11.91
CA ALA A 323 13.45 5.85 11.43
C ALA A 323 13.52 6.32 9.98
N SER A 324 12.68 5.78 9.11
CA SER A 324 12.57 6.23 7.71
C SER A 324 12.16 7.70 7.61
N GLN A 325 11.27 8.19 8.49
CA GLN A 325 10.92 9.63 8.57
C GLN A 325 12.15 10.51 8.86
N ARG A 326 13.00 10.11 9.83
CA ARG A 326 14.24 10.85 10.11
C ARG A 326 15.20 10.86 8.93
N VAL A 327 15.34 9.73 8.24
CA VAL A 327 16.18 9.65 7.02
C VAL A 327 15.63 10.53 5.92
N ALA A 328 14.32 10.52 5.68
CA ALA A 328 13.68 11.38 4.69
C ALA A 328 13.88 12.88 5.03
N MET A 329 13.73 13.28 6.29
CA MET A 329 14.01 14.67 6.70
C MET A 329 15.47 15.06 6.46
N ARG A 330 16.42 14.16 6.71
CA ARG A 330 17.85 14.37 6.37
C ARG A 330 18.07 14.49 4.86
N ALA A 331 17.29 13.78 4.06
CA ALA A 331 17.29 13.92 2.60
C ALA A 331 16.58 15.20 2.12
N GLY A 332 15.98 15.98 3.03
CA GLY A 332 15.33 17.26 2.75
C GLY A 332 13.84 17.17 2.48
N PHE A 333 13.21 16.05 2.75
CA PHE A 333 11.76 15.94 2.73
C PHE A 333 11.14 16.64 3.94
N LEU A 334 9.92 17.12 3.75
CA LEU A 334 9.13 17.79 4.78
C LEU A 334 7.79 17.06 4.94
N PRO A 335 7.30 16.85 6.15
CA PRO A 335 5.97 16.30 6.35
C PRO A 335 4.91 17.25 5.79
N SER A 336 3.92 16.71 5.11
CA SER A 336 2.78 17.47 4.59
C SER A 336 1.92 17.98 5.74
N ARG A 337 1.66 19.30 5.77
CA ARG A 337 0.82 19.90 6.81
C ARG A 337 -0.65 19.56 6.57
N GLY A 338 -1.35 19.18 7.64
CA GLY A 338 -2.78 18.84 7.60
C GLY A 338 -3.05 17.47 7.01
N ASP A 339 -2.01 16.66 6.78
CA ASP A 339 -2.17 15.24 6.48
C ASP A 339 -2.41 14.49 7.79
N GLU A 340 -3.64 14.04 8.00
CA GLU A 340 -3.99 13.18 9.14
C GLU A 340 -3.43 11.76 8.98
N GLY A 341 -2.81 11.50 7.83
CA GLY A 341 -2.29 10.20 7.44
C GLY A 341 -3.36 9.20 7.03
N ARG A 342 -2.91 8.13 6.40
CA ARG A 342 -3.80 7.05 5.98
C ARG A 342 -3.98 6.07 7.14
N LEU A 343 -5.25 5.76 7.44
CA LEU A 343 -5.62 4.84 8.50
C LEU A 343 -5.09 3.44 8.20
N CYS A 344 -4.35 2.90 9.18
CA CYS A 344 -3.84 1.53 9.15
C CYS A 344 -4.26 0.82 10.43
N GLY A 345 -4.45 -0.49 10.34
CA GLY A 345 -4.79 -1.30 11.51
C GLY A 345 -4.41 -2.76 11.34
N VAL A 346 -4.17 -3.44 12.45
CA VAL A 346 -3.89 -4.87 12.51
C VAL A 346 -4.92 -5.56 13.39
N GLN A 347 -5.32 -6.75 13.01
CA GLN A 347 -6.24 -7.59 13.78
C GLN A 347 -5.70 -9.02 13.84
N SER A 348 -5.89 -9.69 14.99
CA SER A 348 -5.59 -11.11 15.17
C SER A 348 -6.69 -11.77 15.98
N ARG A 349 -6.82 -13.10 15.82
CA ARG A 349 -7.66 -13.92 16.69
C ARG A 349 -7.11 -14.04 18.11
N ASP A 350 -5.78 -13.93 18.25
CA ASP A 350 -5.10 -13.81 19.54
C ASP A 350 -4.98 -12.32 19.90
N PRO A 351 -5.73 -11.82 20.90
CA PRO A 351 -5.64 -10.43 21.34
C PRO A 351 -4.23 -10.04 21.80
N GLY A 352 -3.47 -10.99 22.36
CA GLY A 352 -2.09 -10.78 22.78
C GLY A 352 -1.17 -10.54 21.58
N LEU A 353 -1.35 -11.30 20.49
CA LEU A 353 -0.64 -11.07 19.23
C LEU A 353 -1.05 -9.74 18.60
N ALA A 354 -2.35 -9.43 18.53
CA ALA A 354 -2.83 -8.14 18.01
C ALA A 354 -2.18 -6.96 18.74
N ALA A 355 -2.16 -6.99 20.07
CA ALA A 355 -1.56 -5.93 20.89
C ALA A 355 -0.02 -5.83 20.72
N ARG A 356 0.69 -6.95 20.52
CA ARG A 356 2.13 -6.92 20.20
C ARG A 356 2.39 -6.32 18.83
N LEU A 357 1.65 -6.76 17.81
CA LEU A 357 1.77 -6.26 16.44
C LEU A 357 1.40 -4.77 16.33
N ALA A 358 0.40 -4.30 17.10
CA ALA A 358 0.02 -2.89 17.13
C ALA A 358 1.10 -1.98 17.71
N LYS A 359 1.92 -2.49 18.64
CA LYS A 359 3.03 -1.75 19.25
C LYS A 359 4.34 -1.85 18.46
N ALA A 360 4.44 -2.83 17.57
CA ALA A 360 5.63 -3.02 16.74
C ALA A 360 5.77 -1.91 15.69
N ARG A 361 6.97 -1.74 15.18
CA ARG A 361 7.23 -0.85 14.04
C ARG A 361 6.93 -1.58 12.74
N TRP A 362 6.26 -0.89 11.82
CA TRP A 362 5.94 -1.40 10.50
C TRP A 362 6.57 -0.55 9.42
N GLY A 363 7.23 -1.18 8.46
CA GLY A 363 7.82 -0.51 7.30
C GLY A 363 6.85 -0.49 6.11
N LEU A 364 5.59 -0.05 6.30
CA LEU A 364 4.60 -0.02 5.23
C LEU A 364 4.89 1.09 4.23
N THR A 365 4.97 0.73 2.96
CA THR A 365 5.18 1.62 1.81
C THR A 365 3.88 1.82 1.03
N ASP A 366 3.88 2.62 -0.04
CA ASP A 366 2.71 2.75 -0.92
C ASP A 366 2.45 1.46 -1.72
N ALA A 367 3.45 0.60 -1.90
CA ALA A 367 3.24 -0.75 -2.42
C ALA A 367 2.43 -1.64 -1.47
N SER A 368 2.41 -1.32 -0.17
CA SER A 368 1.64 -2.05 0.84
C SER A 368 0.19 -1.57 0.94
N ASP A 369 -0.28 -0.64 0.11
CA ASP A 369 -1.66 -0.17 0.17
C ASP A 369 -2.44 -0.47 -1.12
N ASP A 370 -3.70 -0.08 -1.12
CA ASP A 370 -4.63 -0.28 -2.21
C ASP A 370 -4.66 0.90 -3.21
N SER A 371 -3.68 1.82 -3.12
CA SER A 371 -3.65 3.04 -3.94
C SER A 371 -3.43 2.78 -5.43
N ASP A 372 -2.97 1.60 -5.81
CA ASP A 372 -2.91 1.16 -7.21
C ASP A 372 -4.27 0.70 -7.76
N ALA A 373 -5.28 0.63 -6.90
CA ALA A 373 -6.66 0.38 -7.30
C ALA A 373 -7.46 1.67 -7.60
N LEU A 374 -6.90 2.85 -7.28
CA LEU A 374 -7.57 4.14 -7.38
C LEU A 374 -7.18 4.93 -8.63
#